data_7f0f6ac90f2ce1af1f2c2e904a8630a4
#
_entry.id   7f0f6ac90f2ce1af1f2c2e904a8630a4
#
_cell.length_a   1.000
_cell.length_b   1.000
_cell.length_c   1.000
_cell.angle_alpha   90.00
_cell.angle_beta   90.00
_cell.angle_gamma   90.00
#
_symmetry.space_group_name_H-M   'P 1'
#
loop_
_entity.id
_entity.type
_entity.pdbx_description
1 polymer ?
#
loop_
_entity_poly.entity_id
_entity_poly.type
_entity_poly.pdbx_seq_one_letter_code
_entity_poly.pdbx_strand_id
1 'polypeptide(L)'
;PYTMNLCSAKPDIRQFGLNMLQDDMKRMEYTPHQYYNFHPGSHTGQGAEVGIEQIADALNQTLTPEQTTTVLLETMAGKGSEVGRSFEELREILDRVELSDKMGVCMDTCHVWDAGYDIVNDLDGVLAEFDRIVGLDRLKAVHLNDSMNVRGAGKDRHARIGEGEIGAEALVRVINHPALRDLPFCLETPNELPGYAEEIRFLK
;
A
#
# COMPACT_ATOMS: atom_id res chain seq x y z
N PRO A 1 -7.46 2.54 -7.40
CA PRO A 1 -8.24 1.99 -8.53
C PRO A 1 -7.35 1.14 -9.45
N TYR A 2 -7.80 -0.02 -9.84
CA TYR A 2 -7.06 -1.03 -10.63
C TYR A 2 -6.54 -0.53 -11.98
N THR A 3 -7.11 0.52 -12.52
CA THR A 3 -6.78 1.03 -13.86
C THR A 3 -5.79 2.18 -13.82
N MET A 4 -5.44 2.69 -12.65
CA MET A 4 -4.51 3.80 -12.51
C MET A 4 -3.06 3.29 -12.52
N ASN A 5 -2.25 3.82 -13.43
CA ASN A 5 -0.81 3.56 -13.44
C ASN A 5 -0.06 4.87 -13.77
N LEU A 6 0.43 5.52 -12.71
CA LEU A 6 1.10 6.82 -12.80
C LEU A 6 2.51 6.74 -13.40
N CYS A 7 3.07 5.54 -13.54
CA CYS A 7 4.43 5.34 -14.05
C CYS A 7 4.52 4.38 -15.24
N SER A 8 3.46 4.23 -16.02
CA SER A 8 3.51 3.45 -17.26
C SER A 8 4.44 4.08 -18.29
N ALA A 9 5.14 3.26 -19.08
CA ALA A 9 5.92 3.74 -20.24
C ALA A 9 5.05 4.45 -21.29
N LYS A 10 3.75 4.15 -21.32
CA LYS A 10 2.79 4.75 -22.26
C LYS A 10 2.25 6.08 -21.72
N PRO A 11 2.51 7.21 -22.40
CA PRO A 11 2.08 8.53 -21.90
C PRO A 11 0.57 8.69 -21.75
N ASP A 12 -0.21 8.07 -22.62
CA ASP A 12 -1.67 8.09 -22.58
C ASP A 12 -2.22 7.40 -21.32
N ILE A 13 -1.62 6.29 -20.91
CA ILE A 13 -1.98 5.58 -19.66
C ILE A 13 -1.59 6.42 -18.44
N ARG A 14 -0.43 7.05 -18.44
CA ARG A 14 -0.03 7.95 -17.34
C ARG A 14 -0.97 9.14 -17.22
N GLN A 15 -1.30 9.77 -18.36
CA GLN A 15 -2.21 10.92 -18.37
C GLN A 15 -3.61 10.53 -17.89
N PHE A 16 -4.10 9.35 -18.29
CA PHE A 16 -5.35 8.82 -17.77
C PHE A 16 -5.29 8.62 -16.25
N GLY A 17 -4.20 8.03 -15.73
CA GLY A 17 -3.99 7.85 -14.29
C GLY A 17 -3.96 9.19 -13.53
N LEU A 18 -3.26 10.19 -14.05
CA LEU A 18 -3.21 11.52 -13.48
C LEU A 18 -4.59 12.18 -13.42
N ASN A 19 -5.35 12.11 -14.51
CA ASN A 19 -6.71 12.67 -14.57
C ASN A 19 -7.64 12.00 -13.56
N MET A 20 -7.52 10.67 -13.40
CA MET A 20 -8.28 9.93 -12.39
C MET A 20 -7.91 10.37 -10.97
N LEU A 21 -6.62 10.43 -10.67
CA LEU A 21 -6.16 10.86 -9.34
C LEU A 21 -6.68 12.27 -9.00
N GLN A 22 -6.58 13.20 -9.94
CA GLN A 22 -7.07 14.57 -9.76
C GLN A 22 -8.60 14.65 -9.56
N ASP A 23 -9.37 13.82 -10.27
CA ASP A 23 -10.82 13.75 -10.10
C ASP A 23 -11.19 13.11 -8.75
N ASP A 24 -10.50 12.02 -8.38
CA ASP A 24 -10.71 11.35 -7.10
C ASP A 24 -10.36 12.28 -5.91
N MET A 25 -9.27 13.04 -5.98
CA MET A 25 -8.94 14.00 -4.92
C MET A 25 -10.03 15.05 -4.73
N LYS A 26 -10.62 15.58 -5.83
CA LYS A 26 -11.76 16.49 -5.73
C LYS A 26 -12.97 15.85 -5.06
N ARG A 27 -13.23 14.57 -5.37
CA ARG A 27 -14.35 13.81 -4.78
C ARG A 27 -14.12 13.52 -3.31
N MET A 28 -12.89 13.22 -2.91
CA MET A 28 -12.55 12.93 -1.52
C MET A 28 -12.85 14.09 -0.58
N GLU A 29 -12.81 15.33 -1.05
CA GLU A 29 -13.15 16.51 -0.22
C GLU A 29 -14.65 16.61 0.12
N TYR A 30 -15.52 15.80 -0.49
CA TYR A 30 -16.90 15.61 0.00
C TYR A 30 -16.99 14.71 1.25
N THR A 31 -15.92 13.97 1.54
CA THR A 31 -15.73 13.17 2.76
C THR A 31 -14.42 13.59 3.42
N PRO A 32 -14.35 14.75 4.07
CA PRO A 32 -13.10 15.33 4.55
C PRO A 32 -12.38 14.44 5.58
N HIS A 33 -11.07 14.59 5.68
CA HIS A 33 -10.20 13.89 6.63
C HIS A 33 -10.16 12.37 6.47
N GLN A 34 -10.38 11.87 5.24
CA GLN A 34 -10.26 10.44 4.92
C GLN A 34 -8.90 10.10 4.30
N TYR A 35 -8.63 8.82 4.20
CA TYR A 35 -7.47 8.28 3.49
C TYR A 35 -7.86 7.90 2.06
N TYR A 36 -6.98 8.21 1.12
CA TYR A 36 -7.05 7.71 -0.25
C TYR A 36 -5.85 6.82 -0.52
N ASN A 37 -6.07 5.52 -0.62
CA ASN A 37 -5.02 4.54 -0.87
C ASN A 37 -4.96 4.14 -2.34
N PHE A 38 -3.75 4.00 -2.88
CA PHE A 38 -3.55 3.55 -4.25
C PHE A 38 -2.23 2.79 -4.42
N HIS A 39 -2.19 1.90 -5.40
CA HIS A 39 -0.97 1.24 -5.85
C HIS A 39 -0.10 2.27 -6.60
N PRO A 40 1.18 2.46 -6.25
CA PRO A 40 2.06 3.39 -6.95
C PRO A 40 2.12 3.17 -8.46
N GLY A 41 2.08 1.91 -8.91
CA GLY A 41 1.99 1.53 -10.30
C GLY A 41 3.14 0.63 -10.75
N SER A 42 3.23 0.44 -12.07
CA SER A 42 4.25 -0.39 -12.71
C SER A 42 5.00 0.40 -13.78
N HIS A 43 6.33 0.41 -13.69
CA HIS A 43 7.18 1.20 -14.58
C HIS A 43 7.28 0.63 -16.03
N THR A 44 6.72 -0.56 -16.27
CA THR A 44 6.58 -1.20 -17.58
C THR A 44 7.85 -1.18 -18.46
N GLY A 45 9.02 -1.46 -17.83
CA GLY A 45 10.31 -1.58 -18.51
C GLY A 45 11.20 -0.34 -18.49
N GLN A 46 10.74 0.82 -17.95
CA GLN A 46 11.54 2.05 -17.87
C GLN A 46 12.57 2.05 -16.72
N GLY A 47 12.42 1.14 -15.76
CA GLY A 47 13.20 1.12 -14.51
C GLY A 47 12.48 1.82 -13.35
N ALA A 48 12.78 1.37 -12.13
CA ALA A 48 12.12 1.86 -10.92
C ALA A 48 12.36 3.36 -10.69
N GLU A 49 13.56 3.85 -10.93
CA GLU A 49 13.94 5.27 -10.77
C GLU A 49 13.04 6.20 -11.60
N VAL A 50 12.84 5.87 -12.89
CA VAL A 50 11.93 6.64 -13.76
C VAL A 50 10.49 6.52 -13.28
N GLY A 51 10.10 5.34 -12.79
CA GLY A 51 8.78 5.13 -12.22
C GLY A 51 8.52 5.99 -10.99
N ILE A 52 9.47 6.03 -10.06
CA ILE A 52 9.44 6.87 -8.85
C ILE A 52 9.28 8.34 -9.19
N GLU A 53 10.11 8.85 -10.13
CA GLU A 53 10.02 10.23 -10.60
C GLU A 53 8.63 10.56 -11.17
N GLN A 54 8.10 9.71 -12.03
CA GLN A 54 6.78 9.91 -12.64
C GLN A 54 5.63 9.87 -11.63
N ILE A 55 5.71 9.01 -10.61
CA ILE A 55 4.72 8.97 -9.52
C ILE A 55 4.77 10.25 -8.71
N ALA A 56 5.96 10.68 -8.31
CA ALA A 56 6.15 11.92 -7.54
C ALA A 56 5.68 13.15 -8.32
N ASP A 57 5.98 13.24 -9.62
CA ASP A 57 5.51 14.31 -10.49
C ASP A 57 3.97 14.35 -10.58
N ALA A 58 3.32 13.20 -10.70
CA ALA A 58 1.85 13.13 -10.72
C ALA A 58 1.24 13.59 -9.39
N LEU A 59 1.85 13.22 -8.26
CA LEU A 59 1.44 13.69 -6.93
C LEU A 59 1.65 15.18 -6.77
N ASN A 60 2.79 15.72 -7.18
CA ASN A 60 3.08 17.17 -7.13
C ASN A 60 2.13 18.01 -8.01
N GLN A 61 1.62 17.43 -9.12
CA GLN A 61 0.60 18.07 -9.95
C GLN A 61 -0.82 17.97 -9.36
N THR A 62 -1.04 17.12 -8.35
CA THR A 62 -2.37 16.80 -7.83
C THR A 62 -2.62 17.34 -6.44
N LEU A 63 -1.65 17.18 -5.53
CA LEU A 63 -1.81 17.57 -4.14
C LEU A 63 -1.91 19.09 -3.98
N THR A 64 -2.75 19.52 -3.04
CA THR A 64 -2.90 20.94 -2.69
C THR A 64 -2.75 21.15 -1.19
N PRO A 65 -2.28 22.33 -0.75
CA PRO A 65 -2.16 22.62 0.68
C PRO A 65 -3.49 22.57 1.44
N GLU A 66 -4.58 22.88 0.76
CA GLU A 66 -5.92 22.99 1.33
C GLU A 66 -6.62 21.64 1.49
N GLN A 67 -6.14 20.59 0.79
CA GLN A 67 -6.80 19.28 0.88
C GLN A 67 -6.79 18.72 2.30
N THR A 68 -7.89 18.07 2.66
CA THR A 68 -8.05 17.38 3.95
C THR A 68 -7.70 15.91 3.86
N THR A 69 -7.71 15.33 2.67
CA THR A 69 -7.43 13.93 2.37
C THR A 69 -5.94 13.64 2.51
N THR A 70 -5.59 12.59 3.25
CA THR A 70 -4.23 12.04 3.25
C THR A 70 -4.11 10.95 2.20
N VAL A 71 -3.14 11.07 1.30
CA VAL A 71 -2.91 10.10 0.22
C VAL A 71 -1.92 9.04 0.68
N LEU A 72 -2.28 7.76 0.52
CA LEU A 72 -1.47 6.64 0.96
C LEU A 72 -0.86 5.91 -0.24
N LEU A 73 0.45 5.72 -0.19
CA LEU A 73 1.15 4.76 -1.05
C LEU A 73 1.00 3.36 -0.44
N GLU A 74 0.50 2.42 -1.21
CA GLU A 74 0.45 1.04 -0.77
C GLU A 74 1.81 0.35 -0.96
N THR A 75 2.21 -0.49 0.01
CA THR A 75 3.34 -1.40 -0.18
C THR A 75 3.01 -2.43 -1.25
N MET A 76 3.96 -2.74 -2.14
CA MET A 76 3.72 -3.61 -3.29
C MET A 76 4.47 -4.94 -3.18
N ALA A 77 3.91 -5.99 -3.79
CA ALA A 77 4.48 -7.33 -3.81
C ALA A 77 5.75 -7.45 -4.69
N GLY A 78 5.99 -6.50 -5.58
CA GLY A 78 7.08 -6.57 -6.55
C GLY A 78 6.76 -7.43 -7.77
N LYS A 79 5.48 -7.62 -8.09
CA LYS A 79 5.04 -8.38 -9.26
C LYS A 79 5.41 -7.66 -10.55
N GLY A 80 6.23 -8.32 -11.35
CA GLY A 80 6.70 -7.77 -12.63
C GLY A 80 7.54 -6.50 -12.44
N SER A 81 7.00 -5.34 -12.77
CA SER A 81 7.67 -4.04 -12.72
C SER A 81 6.97 -3.04 -11.76
N GLU A 82 6.33 -3.55 -10.73
CA GLU A 82 5.71 -2.72 -9.69
C GLU A 82 6.75 -1.88 -8.97
N VAL A 83 6.37 -0.64 -8.65
CA VAL A 83 7.13 0.31 -7.84
C VAL A 83 6.51 0.36 -6.44
N GLY A 84 7.34 0.45 -5.40
CA GLY A 84 6.88 0.44 -4.00
C GLY A 84 7.01 -0.93 -3.33
N ARG A 85 7.79 -1.84 -3.93
CA ARG A 85 8.06 -3.18 -3.37
C ARG A 85 9.04 -3.17 -2.19
N SER A 86 9.82 -2.13 -2.05
CA SER A 86 10.69 -1.95 -0.89
C SER A 86 10.37 -0.65 -0.18
N PHE A 87 10.71 -0.58 1.10
CA PHE A 87 10.49 0.62 1.91
C PHE A 87 11.33 1.80 1.38
N GLU A 88 12.49 1.53 0.77
CA GLU A 88 13.32 2.54 0.14
C GLU A 88 12.62 3.18 -1.07
N GLU A 89 11.97 2.37 -1.94
CA GLU A 89 11.22 2.91 -3.09
C GLU A 89 10.07 3.81 -2.63
N LEU A 90 9.34 3.43 -1.57
CA LEU A 90 8.29 4.28 -0.98
C LEU A 90 8.89 5.56 -0.39
N ARG A 91 10.00 5.46 0.33
CA ARG A 91 10.70 6.60 0.88
C ARG A 91 11.15 7.57 -0.21
N GLU A 92 11.72 7.07 -1.30
CA GLU A 92 12.15 7.89 -2.42
C GLU A 92 11.00 8.64 -3.10
N ILE A 93 9.81 8.03 -3.21
CA ILE A 93 8.61 8.73 -3.69
C ILE A 93 8.26 9.87 -2.73
N LEU A 94 8.17 9.56 -1.42
CA LEU A 94 7.81 10.55 -0.39
C LEU A 94 8.78 11.74 -0.35
N ASP A 95 10.08 11.50 -0.54
CA ASP A 95 11.11 12.54 -0.53
C ASP A 95 11.05 13.48 -1.75
N ARG A 96 10.45 13.03 -2.86
CA ARG A 96 10.27 13.83 -4.09
C ARG A 96 8.92 14.54 -4.14
N VAL A 97 8.01 14.25 -3.19
CA VAL A 97 6.72 14.94 -3.11
C VAL A 97 6.83 16.19 -2.26
N GLU A 98 6.51 17.36 -2.87
CA GLU A 98 6.62 18.67 -2.22
C GLU A 98 5.72 18.78 -0.97
N LEU A 99 4.48 18.28 -1.06
CA LEU A 99 3.51 18.23 0.03
C LEU A 99 3.51 16.86 0.72
N SER A 100 4.68 16.38 1.10
CA SER A 100 4.81 15.04 1.70
C SER A 100 4.11 14.90 3.06
N ASP A 101 3.78 16.00 3.72
CA ASP A 101 2.93 16.01 4.93
C ASP A 101 1.49 15.56 4.66
N LYS A 102 1.03 15.65 3.40
CA LYS A 102 -0.26 15.10 2.93
C LYS A 102 -0.19 13.62 2.55
N MET A 103 0.97 12.99 2.71
CA MET A 103 1.22 11.62 2.31
C MET A 103 1.40 10.69 3.51
N GLY A 104 1.05 9.42 3.30
CA GLY A 104 1.32 8.32 4.22
C GLY A 104 1.51 7.01 3.46
N VAL A 105 1.53 5.92 4.19
CA VAL A 105 1.68 4.56 3.65
C VAL A 105 0.56 3.67 4.17
N CYS A 106 0.06 2.81 3.31
CA CYS A 106 -0.76 1.64 3.66
C CYS A 106 0.10 0.38 3.53
N MET A 107 0.21 -0.40 4.59
CA MET A 107 0.94 -1.67 4.57
C MET A 107 -0.02 -2.81 4.26
N ASP A 108 0.17 -3.49 3.13
CA ASP A 108 -0.53 -4.75 2.85
C ASP A 108 0.31 -5.93 3.31
N THR A 109 -0.24 -6.79 4.16
CA THR A 109 0.48 -7.95 4.73
C THR A 109 0.85 -8.99 3.69
N CYS A 110 0.00 -9.23 2.69
CA CYS A 110 0.31 -10.10 1.56
C CYS A 110 1.45 -9.51 0.71
N HIS A 111 1.39 -8.20 0.42
CA HIS A 111 2.39 -7.55 -0.41
C HIS A 111 3.78 -7.53 0.23
N VAL A 112 3.90 -7.14 1.50
CA VAL A 112 5.21 -7.15 2.18
C VAL A 112 5.77 -8.56 2.31
N TRP A 113 4.92 -9.58 2.57
CA TRP A 113 5.32 -10.97 2.57
C TRP A 113 5.83 -11.43 1.20
N ASP A 114 5.07 -11.17 0.15
CA ASP A 114 5.44 -11.51 -1.22
C ASP A 114 6.68 -10.73 -1.71
N ALA A 115 6.93 -9.53 -1.19
CA ALA A 115 8.16 -8.76 -1.43
C ALA A 115 9.38 -9.29 -0.67
N GLY A 116 9.19 -10.16 0.35
CA GLY A 116 10.28 -10.85 1.05
C GLY A 116 10.43 -10.52 2.52
N TYR A 117 9.65 -9.58 3.08
CA TYR A 117 9.67 -9.23 4.49
C TYR A 117 9.06 -10.33 5.36
N ASP A 118 9.76 -10.73 6.43
CA ASP A 118 9.35 -11.85 7.29
C ASP A 118 8.43 -11.42 8.43
N ILE A 119 7.20 -11.05 8.09
CA ILE A 119 6.18 -10.67 9.10
C ILE A 119 5.69 -11.86 9.94
N VAL A 120 6.06 -13.09 9.58
CA VAL A 120 5.69 -14.30 10.32
C VAL A 120 6.64 -14.57 11.46
N ASN A 121 7.95 -14.47 11.25
CA ASN A 121 8.93 -14.81 12.27
C ASN A 121 9.62 -13.58 12.89
N ASP A 122 9.60 -12.43 12.22
CA ASP A 122 10.30 -11.21 12.62
C ASP A 122 9.50 -9.93 12.34
N LEU A 123 8.25 -9.88 12.81
CA LEU A 123 7.40 -8.69 12.66
C LEU A 123 8.04 -7.43 13.26
N ASP A 124 8.64 -7.55 14.46
CA ASP A 124 9.32 -6.43 15.11
C ASP A 124 10.50 -5.89 14.30
N GLY A 125 11.29 -6.79 13.69
CA GLY A 125 12.40 -6.41 12.81
C GLY A 125 11.90 -5.70 11.54
N VAL A 126 10.83 -6.20 10.92
CA VAL A 126 10.21 -5.56 9.74
C VAL A 126 9.68 -4.17 10.09
N LEU A 127 9.00 -4.01 11.23
CA LEU A 127 8.50 -2.71 11.67
C LEU A 127 9.62 -1.74 12.05
N ALA A 128 10.71 -2.23 12.66
CA ALA A 128 11.88 -1.42 12.95
C ALA A 128 12.59 -0.96 11.66
N GLU A 129 12.65 -1.80 10.64
CA GLU A 129 13.17 -1.44 9.32
C GLU A 129 12.29 -0.38 8.65
N PHE A 130 10.96 -0.57 8.68
CA PHE A 130 10.00 0.42 8.19
C PHE A 130 10.17 1.77 8.92
N ASP A 131 10.28 1.76 10.24
CA ASP A 131 10.47 2.98 11.04
C ASP A 131 11.75 3.72 10.67
N ARG A 132 12.84 2.97 10.52
CA ARG A 132 14.15 3.54 10.13
C ARG A 132 14.15 4.17 8.76
N ILE A 133 13.42 3.60 7.78
CA ILE A 133 13.46 4.03 6.38
C ILE A 133 12.35 5.06 6.09
N VAL A 134 11.12 4.75 6.47
CA VAL A 134 9.92 5.54 6.14
C VAL A 134 9.46 6.39 7.32
N GLY A 135 9.48 5.82 8.53
CA GLY A 135 8.89 6.35 9.75
C GLY A 135 7.53 5.73 10.06
N LEU A 136 7.35 5.19 11.26
CA LEU A 136 6.06 4.61 11.68
C LEU A 136 4.94 5.64 11.76
N ASP A 137 5.25 6.91 11.94
CA ASP A 137 4.28 8.00 11.89
C ASP A 137 3.63 8.19 10.51
N ARG A 138 4.28 7.68 9.45
CA ARG A 138 3.75 7.65 8.08
C ARG A 138 2.83 6.47 7.80
N LEU A 139 2.86 5.42 8.62
CA LEU A 139 1.96 4.28 8.48
C LEU A 139 0.57 4.65 8.99
N LYS A 140 -0.42 4.66 8.10
CA LYS A 140 -1.78 5.17 8.39
C LYS A 140 -2.87 4.12 8.32
N ALA A 141 -2.63 3.04 7.60
CA ALA A 141 -3.59 1.96 7.41
C ALA A 141 -2.88 0.64 7.15
N VAL A 142 -3.59 -0.46 7.37
CA VAL A 142 -3.12 -1.81 7.06
C VAL A 142 -4.19 -2.52 6.22
N HIS A 143 -3.80 -3.07 5.08
CA HIS A 143 -4.56 -4.12 4.42
C HIS A 143 -4.15 -5.46 5.01
N LEU A 144 -5.08 -6.13 5.68
CA LEU A 144 -4.82 -7.39 6.38
C LEU A 144 -5.26 -8.56 5.50
N ASN A 145 -4.33 -9.12 4.79
CA ASN A 145 -4.54 -10.21 3.85
C ASN A 145 -3.57 -11.35 4.11
N ASP A 146 -4.02 -12.59 3.98
CA ASP A 146 -3.11 -13.74 3.89
C ASP A 146 -2.59 -13.88 2.45
N SER A 147 -1.50 -14.62 2.24
CA SER A 147 -0.93 -14.85 0.91
C SER A 147 -1.01 -16.30 0.50
N MET A 148 -1.40 -16.54 -0.75
CA MET A 148 -1.34 -17.87 -1.37
C MET A 148 0.10 -18.35 -1.67
N ASN A 149 1.10 -17.49 -1.49
CA ASN A 149 2.46 -17.72 -1.93
C ASN A 149 3.44 -17.74 -0.77
N VAL A 150 4.56 -18.45 -0.98
CA VAL A 150 5.71 -18.39 -0.07
C VAL A 150 6.34 -17.00 -0.09
N ARG A 151 7.04 -16.65 1.00
CA ARG A 151 7.73 -15.38 1.15
C ARG A 151 8.67 -15.08 -0.03
N GLY A 152 8.62 -13.87 -0.53
CA GLY A 152 9.47 -13.41 -1.62
C GLY A 152 9.03 -13.87 -3.02
N ALA A 153 7.82 -14.37 -3.17
CA ALA A 153 7.33 -14.87 -4.45
C ALA A 153 7.04 -13.79 -5.49
N GLY A 154 6.77 -12.54 -5.08
CA GLY A 154 6.46 -11.43 -5.98
C GLY A 154 5.21 -11.67 -6.84
N LYS A 155 4.14 -12.19 -6.24
CA LYS A 155 2.95 -12.67 -6.98
C LYS A 155 1.69 -11.85 -6.77
N ASP A 156 1.50 -11.32 -5.57
CA ASP A 156 0.26 -10.63 -5.20
C ASP A 156 -0.97 -11.52 -5.46
N ARG A 157 -1.22 -12.43 -4.54
CA ARG A 157 -2.39 -13.31 -4.53
C ARG A 157 -2.87 -13.49 -3.11
N HIS A 158 -3.95 -12.79 -2.77
CA HIS A 158 -4.56 -12.86 -1.45
C HIS A 158 -5.20 -14.23 -1.22
N ALA A 159 -5.03 -14.76 -0.02
CA ALA A 159 -5.78 -15.88 0.53
C ALA A 159 -6.72 -15.38 1.63
N ARG A 160 -7.69 -16.20 1.99
CA ARG A 160 -8.50 -15.96 3.18
C ARG A 160 -7.64 -16.03 4.44
N ILE A 161 -8.04 -15.33 5.47
CA ILE A 161 -7.32 -15.31 6.75
C ILE A 161 -7.14 -16.75 7.30
N GLY A 162 -5.87 -17.17 7.41
CA GLY A 162 -5.48 -18.49 7.90
C GLY A 162 -5.50 -19.61 6.86
N GLU A 163 -5.83 -19.32 5.61
CA GLU A 163 -5.79 -20.30 4.50
C GLU A 163 -4.54 -20.14 3.61
N GLY A 164 -3.66 -19.20 3.93
CA GLY A 164 -2.43 -18.90 3.18
C GLY A 164 -1.15 -19.24 3.94
N GLU A 165 -0.04 -18.77 3.39
CA GLU A 165 1.33 -19.03 3.87
C GLU A 165 1.75 -18.12 5.04
N ILE A 166 1.06 -17.00 5.27
CA ILE A 166 1.28 -16.13 6.43
C ILE A 166 0.63 -16.76 7.66
N GLY A 167 -0.60 -17.21 7.52
CA GLY A 167 -1.36 -17.92 8.53
C GLY A 167 -2.01 -17.03 9.60
N ALA A 168 -3.07 -17.53 10.19
CA ALA A 168 -3.90 -16.79 11.13
C ALA A 168 -3.13 -16.28 12.36
N GLU A 169 -2.22 -17.07 12.92
CA GLU A 169 -1.46 -16.66 14.12
C GLU A 169 -0.58 -15.42 13.87
N ALA A 170 0.07 -15.35 12.71
CA ALA A 170 0.89 -14.20 12.35
C ALA A 170 0.02 -12.96 12.13
N LEU A 171 -1.11 -13.10 11.42
CA LEU A 171 -2.04 -11.99 11.20
C LEU A 171 -2.68 -11.49 12.50
N VAL A 172 -2.99 -12.38 13.45
CA VAL A 172 -3.42 -12.00 14.81
C VAL A 172 -2.34 -11.23 15.56
N ARG A 173 -1.05 -11.59 15.39
CA ARG A 173 0.05 -10.78 15.95
C ARG A 173 0.12 -9.39 15.31
N VAL A 174 -0.09 -9.28 14.01
CA VAL A 174 -0.13 -7.99 13.31
C VAL A 174 -1.20 -7.07 13.89
N ILE A 175 -2.46 -7.51 14.01
CA ILE A 175 -3.54 -6.65 14.53
C ILE A 175 -3.38 -6.29 16.01
N ASN A 176 -2.68 -7.11 16.79
CA ASN A 176 -2.46 -6.85 18.22
C ASN A 176 -1.13 -6.15 18.51
N HIS A 177 -0.31 -5.90 17.49
CA HIS A 177 0.98 -5.26 17.68
C HIS A 177 0.80 -3.81 18.18
N PRO A 178 1.51 -3.38 19.24
CA PRO A 178 1.35 -2.06 19.84
C PRO A 178 1.46 -0.88 18.86
N ALA A 179 2.31 -1.00 17.84
CA ALA A 179 2.49 0.04 16.83
C ALA A 179 1.38 0.06 15.75
N LEU A 180 0.58 -1.01 15.64
CA LEU A 180 -0.39 -1.17 14.55
C LEU A 180 -1.84 -1.17 15.02
N ARG A 181 -2.13 -1.67 16.20
CA ARG A 181 -3.49 -1.97 16.71
C ARG A 181 -4.47 -0.79 16.68
N ASP A 182 -3.96 0.43 16.69
CA ASP A 182 -4.79 1.64 16.67
C ASP A 182 -5.00 2.19 15.24
N LEU A 183 -4.44 1.54 14.23
CA LEU A 183 -4.65 1.87 12.83
C LEU A 183 -5.93 1.22 12.28
N PRO A 184 -6.55 1.78 11.24
CA PRO A 184 -7.60 1.10 10.50
C PRO A 184 -7.05 -0.12 9.75
N PHE A 185 -7.78 -1.25 9.85
CA PHE A 185 -7.51 -2.48 9.12
C PHE A 185 -8.61 -2.72 8.10
N CYS A 186 -8.23 -3.04 6.86
CA CYS A 186 -9.15 -3.43 5.79
C CYS A 186 -8.81 -4.84 5.29
N LEU A 187 -9.83 -5.62 4.94
CA LEU A 187 -9.68 -6.93 4.32
C LEU A 187 -9.94 -6.81 2.82
N GLU A 188 -9.07 -7.43 2.03
CA GLU A 188 -9.23 -7.61 0.58
C GLU A 188 -9.13 -9.09 0.18
N THR A 189 -9.43 -9.96 1.13
CA THR A 189 -9.44 -11.41 0.96
C THR A 189 -10.48 -11.84 -0.09
N PRO A 190 -10.28 -12.99 -0.79
CA PRO A 190 -11.18 -13.46 -1.83
C PRO A 190 -12.49 -14.02 -1.24
N ASN A 191 -13.31 -13.13 -0.72
CA ASN A 191 -14.57 -13.46 -0.03
C ASN A 191 -15.79 -12.75 -0.65
N GLU A 192 -16.95 -13.32 -0.37
CA GLU A 192 -18.24 -12.64 -0.45
C GLU A 192 -18.61 -12.06 0.93
N LEU A 193 -19.66 -11.23 1.02
CA LEU A 193 -20.07 -10.59 2.27
C LEU A 193 -20.16 -11.52 3.50
N PRO A 194 -20.71 -12.75 3.40
CA PRO A 194 -20.74 -13.66 4.53
C PRO A 194 -19.35 -14.08 5.02
N GLY A 195 -18.40 -14.33 4.09
CA GLY A 195 -17.03 -14.70 4.43
C GLY A 195 -16.28 -13.54 5.12
N TYR A 196 -16.42 -12.31 4.64
CA TYR A 196 -15.88 -11.14 5.34
C TYR A 196 -16.45 -11.01 6.77
N ALA A 197 -17.73 -11.25 6.95
CA ALA A 197 -18.34 -11.22 8.27
C ALA A 197 -17.81 -12.31 9.21
N GLU A 198 -17.41 -13.46 8.69
CA GLU A 198 -16.76 -14.54 9.44
C GLU A 198 -15.34 -14.17 9.84
N GLU A 199 -14.52 -13.67 8.90
CA GLU A 199 -13.17 -13.21 9.16
C GLU A 199 -13.13 -12.06 10.18
N ILE A 200 -14.01 -11.08 10.06
CA ILE A 200 -14.11 -9.97 11.02
C ILE A 200 -14.50 -10.47 12.42
N ARG A 201 -15.37 -11.49 12.53
CA ARG A 201 -15.71 -12.09 13.84
C ARG A 201 -14.53 -12.85 14.43
N PHE A 202 -13.76 -13.54 13.61
CA PHE A 202 -12.56 -14.26 14.03
C PHE A 202 -11.47 -13.31 14.54
N LEU A 203 -11.29 -12.15 13.88
CA LEU A 203 -10.26 -11.17 14.19
C LEU A 203 -10.59 -10.25 15.39
N LYS A 204 -11.84 -10.24 15.86
CA LYS A 204 -12.31 -9.46 17.04
C LYS A 204 -12.05 -10.16 18.35
#